data_6db8c5c3bc3ce5d416fa3f44158b9b69
#
_entry.id   6db8c5c3bc3ce5d416fa3f44158b9b69
#
_cell.length_a   1.000
_cell.length_b   1.000
_cell.length_c   1.000
_cell.angle_alpha   90.00
_cell.angle_beta   90.00
_cell.angle_gamma   90.00
#
_symmetry.space_group_name_H-M   'P 1'
#
loop_
_entity.id
_entity.type
_entity.pdbx_description
1 polymer ?
#
loop_
_entity_poly.entity_id
_entity_poly.type
_entity_poly.pdbx_seq_one_letter_code
_entity_poly.pdbx_strand_id
1 'polypeptide(L)'
;MESYSDLPQLPILASPRQAYAERLLHPVEEAMSTTVAEMLVETLHTIGVRQIFGVVGDALNPFTEAVRKDKRIEWIGVRHEEGAALAAAGQAKLTGKLAVCCGTTGPGANHLVAGLYEARKDHAPVLAISGGVPASRRGIDYLQENNPDLLFRDVAAYTQTIIDPAQAVQVVHQAIAQAYHQRGVAHLSIPADVIGAKLSGPAAVASLNTLRPQPEVTPPESEIAHAAQLINAAKSVAIFVGNGARSSINDIAVLAEKLQAPVLHTFRAKDMLPYDHPHWIGGVGLIGGAPGMDAMRDAELLLMLGTDYPYSEFLPTRTQTIQIDERGFVLGRRMPVDLGITGSVGPAVTQLLQQVQGKTDTAFLRKVGEHRKQWNATLDKHAVMPADPDKGPIKPQYLARRLSDRAAEDAVFVVDTGVVTLWCGNWIRQSGRQRLLASFNNAAVGTSLGQGNGIQALDRNRQVIVAAGDGGFTMLLGEFMTAVEHKLPVKVVVFNNREWGLVHLEMEEAGLPAFEGAEFPNLDFALFAGACGAQGFTAKTPAQLEEVLGPFLAAPGPAILNVFIKPSELPIMPHIKLDQIWHFGMAKIKEAMISMGGAG
;
A
#
# COMPACT_ATOMS: atom_id res chain seq x y z
N MET A 1 -59.72 -38.23 -41.94
CA MET A 1 -59.44 -36.83 -42.29
C MET A 1 -59.84 -35.99 -41.07
N GLU A 2 -58.95 -35.86 -40.11
CA GLU A 2 -59.16 -34.97 -39.00
C GLU A 2 -58.10 -33.85 -39.08
N SER A 3 -58.59 -32.63 -39.02
CA SER A 3 -57.87 -31.41 -39.26
C SER A 3 -56.97 -31.06 -38.07
N TYR A 4 -55.66 -30.89 -38.31
CA TYR A 4 -54.72 -30.27 -37.40
C TYR A 4 -54.92 -28.75 -37.40
N SER A 5 -55.59 -28.22 -36.38
CA SER A 5 -55.61 -26.79 -36.09
C SER A 5 -55.85 -26.61 -34.57
N ASP A 6 -54.79 -26.63 -33.76
CA ASP A 6 -54.75 -25.99 -32.44
C ASP A 6 -53.43 -26.31 -31.76
N LEU A 7 -52.37 -25.58 -32.20
CA LEU A 7 -51.16 -25.43 -31.41
C LEU A 7 -51.10 -23.98 -30.92
N PRO A 8 -50.88 -23.75 -29.59
CA PRO A 8 -50.77 -22.40 -29.06
C PRO A 8 -49.48 -21.74 -29.60
N GLN A 9 -49.65 -20.56 -30.17
CA GLN A 9 -48.51 -19.72 -30.60
C GLN A 9 -47.66 -19.34 -29.39
N LEU A 10 -46.43 -19.81 -29.33
CA LEU A 10 -45.42 -19.34 -28.39
C LEU A 10 -45.12 -17.86 -28.69
N PRO A 11 -44.98 -17.01 -27.66
CA PRO A 11 -44.61 -15.60 -27.87
C PRO A 11 -43.25 -15.51 -28.54
N ILE A 12 -43.19 -14.79 -29.65
CA ILE A 12 -41.95 -14.47 -30.38
C ILE A 12 -41.08 -13.66 -29.41
N LEU A 13 -40.06 -14.28 -28.86
CA LEU A 13 -39.02 -13.59 -28.12
C LEU A 13 -38.36 -12.56 -29.06
N ALA A 14 -38.46 -11.29 -28.70
CA ALA A 14 -37.80 -10.21 -29.41
C ALA A 14 -36.31 -10.55 -29.63
N SER A 15 -35.81 -10.35 -30.83
CA SER A 15 -34.40 -10.65 -31.12
C SER A 15 -33.46 -9.82 -30.22
N PRO A 16 -32.28 -10.32 -29.87
CA PRO A 16 -31.31 -9.57 -29.08
C PRO A 16 -31.00 -8.18 -29.65
N ARG A 17 -31.18 -7.99 -30.97
CA ARG A 17 -31.02 -6.70 -31.65
C ARG A 17 -32.18 -5.72 -31.36
N GLN A 18 -33.41 -6.21 -31.21
CA GLN A 18 -34.55 -5.36 -30.86
C GLN A 18 -34.51 -4.92 -29.39
N ALA A 19 -34.17 -5.83 -28.48
CA ALA A 19 -33.95 -5.48 -27.08
C ALA A 19 -32.76 -4.51 -26.86
N TYR A 20 -31.76 -4.58 -27.74
CA TYR A 20 -30.65 -3.64 -27.75
C TYR A 20 -31.05 -2.27 -28.30
N ALA A 21 -31.88 -2.23 -29.35
CA ALA A 21 -32.40 -0.99 -29.95
C ALA A 21 -33.38 -0.26 -28.99
N GLU A 22 -34.27 -0.99 -28.32
CA GLU A 22 -35.18 -0.40 -27.33
C GLU A 22 -34.46 0.14 -26.09
N ARG A 23 -33.34 -0.48 -25.65
CA ARG A 23 -32.47 0.07 -24.61
C ARG A 23 -31.73 1.34 -25.03
N LEU A 24 -31.53 1.55 -26.33
CA LEU A 24 -30.88 2.77 -26.84
C LEU A 24 -31.86 3.96 -27.00
N LEU A 25 -33.18 3.73 -27.00
CA LEU A 25 -34.17 4.80 -27.22
C LEU A 25 -34.73 5.43 -25.92
N HIS A 26 -34.68 4.72 -24.79
CA HIS A 26 -35.14 5.26 -23.52
C HIS A 26 -34.15 6.16 -22.73
N PRO A 27 -32.82 6.22 -23.01
CA PRO A 27 -31.89 7.06 -22.25
C PRO A 27 -31.76 8.50 -22.74
N VAL A 28 -32.35 8.88 -23.88
CA VAL A 28 -32.01 10.17 -24.50
C VAL A 28 -32.67 11.37 -23.79
N GLU A 29 -33.87 11.24 -23.26
CA GLU A 29 -34.55 12.32 -22.56
C GLU A 29 -34.03 12.51 -21.11
N GLU A 30 -33.71 11.42 -20.40
CA GLU A 30 -33.10 11.45 -19.06
C GLU A 30 -31.65 11.94 -19.12
N ALA A 31 -30.89 11.58 -20.17
CA ALA A 31 -29.51 12.00 -20.38
C ALA A 31 -29.36 13.52 -20.63
N MET A 32 -30.35 14.16 -21.22
CA MET A 32 -30.34 15.61 -21.49
C MET A 32 -30.53 16.47 -20.22
N SER A 33 -30.85 15.90 -19.08
CA SER A 33 -30.94 16.60 -17.78
C SER A 33 -29.74 16.37 -16.86
N THR A 34 -28.94 15.33 -17.09
CA THR A 34 -27.82 14.92 -16.24
C THR A 34 -26.61 15.84 -16.44
N THR A 35 -26.03 16.30 -15.33
CA THR A 35 -24.80 17.10 -15.36
C THR A 35 -23.54 16.20 -15.41
N VAL A 36 -22.39 16.78 -15.77
CA VAL A 36 -21.08 16.10 -15.72
C VAL A 36 -20.80 15.58 -14.31
N ALA A 37 -21.12 16.35 -13.29
CA ALA A 37 -20.96 15.96 -11.88
C ALA A 37 -21.81 14.72 -11.53
N GLU A 38 -23.08 14.71 -11.90
CA GLU A 38 -24.00 13.57 -11.64
C GLU A 38 -23.57 12.31 -12.40
N MET A 39 -23.17 12.43 -13.66
CA MET A 39 -22.60 11.34 -14.43
C MET A 39 -21.33 10.76 -13.78
N LEU A 40 -20.46 11.62 -13.28
CA LEU A 40 -19.24 11.21 -12.62
C LEU A 40 -19.54 10.41 -11.33
N VAL A 41 -20.47 10.89 -10.50
CA VAL A 41 -20.91 10.17 -9.27
C VAL A 41 -21.51 8.81 -9.63
N GLU A 42 -22.41 8.75 -10.62
CA GLU A 42 -23.03 7.49 -11.07
C GLU A 42 -21.98 6.49 -11.57
N THR A 43 -21.03 6.95 -12.40
CA THR A 43 -19.95 6.13 -12.93
C THR A 43 -19.09 5.57 -11.78
N LEU A 44 -18.66 6.42 -10.86
CA LEU A 44 -17.84 6.03 -9.70
C LEU A 44 -18.56 5.04 -8.79
N HIS A 45 -19.84 5.31 -8.47
CA HIS A 45 -20.66 4.38 -7.68
C HIS A 45 -20.75 3.00 -8.34
N THR A 46 -21.06 2.96 -9.66
CA THR A 46 -21.27 1.72 -10.40
C THR A 46 -20.02 0.86 -10.49
N ILE A 47 -18.84 1.46 -10.59
CA ILE A 47 -17.57 0.71 -10.53
C ILE A 47 -17.16 0.29 -9.12
N GLY A 48 -17.93 0.68 -8.09
CA GLY A 48 -17.77 0.23 -6.72
C GLY A 48 -17.03 1.18 -5.78
N VAL A 49 -16.83 2.45 -6.18
CA VAL A 49 -16.38 3.50 -5.26
C VAL A 49 -17.47 3.77 -4.23
N ARG A 50 -17.08 3.87 -2.96
CA ARG A 50 -17.99 4.15 -1.84
C ARG A 50 -17.55 5.34 -1.00
N GLN A 51 -16.29 5.76 -1.09
CA GLN A 51 -15.74 6.93 -0.42
C GLN A 51 -14.99 7.80 -1.42
N ILE A 52 -15.04 9.11 -1.22
CA ILE A 52 -14.22 10.11 -1.88
C ILE A 52 -13.55 10.94 -0.78
N PHE A 53 -12.25 11.11 -0.87
CA PHE A 53 -11.45 11.89 0.09
C PHE A 53 -11.10 13.23 -0.52
N GLY A 54 -11.27 14.33 0.23
CA GLY A 54 -10.91 15.64 -0.29
C GLY A 54 -11.18 16.79 0.66
N VAL A 55 -10.67 17.94 0.28
CA VAL A 55 -11.05 19.23 0.87
C VAL A 55 -12.07 19.89 -0.07
N VAL A 56 -13.16 20.39 0.48
CA VAL A 56 -14.17 21.13 -0.30
C VAL A 56 -13.60 22.43 -0.82
N GLY A 57 -14.07 22.88 -1.99
CA GLY A 57 -13.67 24.14 -2.60
C GLY A 57 -14.64 24.53 -3.69
N ASP A 58 -14.70 25.83 -4.02
CA ASP A 58 -15.69 26.42 -4.92
C ASP A 58 -15.73 25.77 -6.30
N ALA A 59 -14.57 25.45 -6.87
CA ALA A 59 -14.48 24.78 -8.17
C ALA A 59 -15.07 23.36 -8.18
N LEU A 60 -15.23 22.74 -7.01
CA LEU A 60 -15.82 21.40 -6.85
C LEU A 60 -17.28 21.43 -6.39
N ASN A 61 -17.89 22.61 -6.13
CA ASN A 61 -19.24 22.72 -5.59
C ASN A 61 -20.29 21.89 -6.33
N PRO A 62 -20.37 21.86 -7.68
CA PRO A 62 -21.34 21.00 -8.36
C PRO A 62 -21.11 19.50 -8.11
N PHE A 63 -19.85 19.08 -7.95
CA PHE A 63 -19.50 17.69 -7.68
C PHE A 63 -19.83 17.28 -6.24
N THR A 64 -19.46 18.10 -5.25
CA THR A 64 -19.80 17.85 -3.85
C THR A 64 -21.31 17.86 -3.63
N GLU A 65 -22.06 18.72 -4.33
CA GLU A 65 -23.52 18.72 -4.31
C GLU A 65 -24.13 17.45 -4.93
N ALA A 66 -23.56 16.96 -6.04
CA ALA A 66 -23.99 15.70 -6.63
C ALA A 66 -23.75 14.52 -5.68
N VAL A 67 -22.59 14.45 -5.00
CA VAL A 67 -22.29 13.44 -3.98
C VAL A 67 -23.28 13.54 -2.81
N ARG A 68 -23.56 14.77 -2.32
CA ARG A 68 -24.50 15.03 -1.22
C ARG A 68 -25.92 14.57 -1.54
N LYS A 69 -26.38 14.73 -2.78
CA LYS A 69 -27.72 14.32 -3.24
C LYS A 69 -27.81 12.82 -3.41
N ASP A 70 -26.79 12.18 -3.99
CA ASP A 70 -26.75 10.75 -4.30
C ASP A 70 -26.73 9.88 -3.05
N LYS A 71 -25.95 10.23 -2.03
CA LYS A 71 -25.81 9.55 -0.72
C LYS A 71 -25.24 8.10 -0.78
N ARG A 72 -24.98 7.56 -1.94
CA ARG A 72 -24.38 6.22 -2.11
C ARG A 72 -22.86 6.22 -1.99
N ILE A 73 -22.25 7.40 -2.13
CA ILE A 73 -20.83 7.65 -1.91
C ILE A 73 -20.67 8.59 -0.73
N GLU A 74 -19.87 8.22 0.23
CA GLU A 74 -19.54 9.03 1.40
C GLU A 74 -18.40 10.00 1.04
N TRP A 75 -18.58 11.29 1.37
CA TRP A 75 -17.49 12.28 1.32
C TRP A 75 -16.74 12.27 2.65
N ILE A 76 -15.46 11.96 2.61
CA ILE A 76 -14.56 12.05 3.78
C ILE A 76 -13.75 13.34 3.67
N GLY A 77 -14.17 14.34 4.44
CA GLY A 77 -13.47 15.63 4.52
C GLY A 77 -12.16 15.50 5.28
N VAL A 78 -11.05 15.69 4.59
CA VAL A 78 -9.69 15.64 5.16
C VAL A 78 -9.22 17.03 5.59
N ARG A 79 -8.07 17.13 6.27
CA ARG A 79 -7.48 18.41 6.68
C ARG A 79 -6.47 18.95 5.67
N HIS A 80 -5.90 18.09 4.85
CA HIS A 80 -4.95 18.42 3.79
C HIS A 80 -5.15 17.48 2.60
N GLU A 81 -5.05 17.96 1.38
CA GLU A 81 -5.29 17.12 0.18
C GLU A 81 -4.25 16.00 0.02
N GLU A 82 -3.05 16.17 0.55
CA GLU A 82 -2.09 15.06 0.66
C GLU A 82 -2.68 13.91 1.48
N GLY A 83 -3.36 14.22 2.60
CA GLY A 83 -4.10 13.24 3.40
C GLY A 83 -5.19 12.53 2.60
N ALA A 84 -5.89 13.24 1.71
CA ALA A 84 -6.87 12.65 0.79
C ALA A 84 -6.22 11.65 -0.18
N ALA A 85 -5.12 12.04 -0.79
CA ALA A 85 -4.39 11.19 -1.73
C ALA A 85 -3.81 9.94 -1.04
N LEU A 86 -3.28 10.10 0.19
CA LEU A 86 -2.80 8.98 1.03
C LEU A 86 -3.93 8.05 1.44
N ALA A 87 -5.11 8.57 1.79
CA ALA A 87 -6.28 7.76 2.12
C ALA A 87 -6.74 6.93 0.92
N ALA A 88 -6.83 7.54 -0.26
CA ALA A 88 -7.12 6.85 -1.51
C ALA A 88 -6.04 5.80 -1.84
N ALA A 89 -4.76 6.13 -1.68
CA ALA A 89 -3.67 5.18 -1.87
C ALA A 89 -3.77 3.98 -0.93
N GLY A 90 -4.08 4.20 0.36
CA GLY A 90 -4.29 3.14 1.34
C GLY A 90 -5.42 2.19 0.95
N GLN A 91 -6.57 2.72 0.52
CA GLN A 91 -7.68 1.90 0.01
C GLN A 91 -7.29 1.08 -1.22
N ALA A 92 -6.67 1.73 -2.20
CA ALA A 92 -6.29 1.08 -3.45
C ALA A 92 -5.21 0.00 -3.22
N LYS A 93 -4.24 0.23 -2.33
CA LYS A 93 -3.21 -0.76 -1.95
C LYS A 93 -3.80 -1.98 -1.25
N LEU A 94 -4.80 -1.77 -0.38
CA LEU A 94 -5.45 -2.87 0.36
C LEU A 94 -6.33 -3.72 -0.56
N THR A 95 -7.10 -3.07 -1.45
CA THR A 95 -8.18 -3.72 -2.20
C THR A 95 -7.84 -4.07 -3.65
N GLY A 96 -6.84 -3.42 -4.24
CA GLY A 96 -6.58 -3.46 -5.69
C GLY A 96 -7.65 -2.74 -6.53
N LYS A 97 -8.64 -2.09 -5.89
CA LYS A 97 -9.73 -1.37 -6.56
C LYS A 97 -9.44 0.12 -6.62
N LEU A 98 -10.07 0.79 -7.60
CA LEU A 98 -9.96 2.24 -7.76
C LEU A 98 -10.45 2.95 -6.50
N ALA A 99 -9.64 3.88 -6.00
CA ALA A 99 -10.01 4.84 -4.97
C ALA A 99 -9.93 6.26 -5.51
N VAL A 100 -10.62 7.21 -4.87
CA VAL A 100 -10.79 8.56 -5.41
C VAL A 100 -10.39 9.61 -4.38
N CYS A 101 -9.59 10.59 -4.81
CA CYS A 101 -9.29 11.79 -4.04
C CYS A 101 -9.54 13.05 -4.86
N CYS A 102 -9.81 14.15 -4.15
CA CYS A 102 -10.15 15.43 -4.77
C CYS A 102 -9.41 16.60 -4.11
N GLY A 103 -9.08 17.59 -4.92
CA GLY A 103 -8.58 18.89 -4.48
C GLY A 103 -9.16 20.01 -5.34
N THR A 104 -9.36 21.19 -4.78
CA THR A 104 -9.84 22.33 -5.55
C THR A 104 -8.77 22.87 -6.51
N THR A 105 -9.07 23.94 -7.20
CA THR A 105 -8.16 24.62 -8.14
C THR A 105 -6.87 25.10 -7.45
N GLY A 106 -5.77 25.13 -8.17
CA GLY A 106 -4.50 25.69 -7.71
C GLY A 106 -3.91 24.96 -6.51
N PRO A 107 -3.89 25.52 -5.30
CA PRO A 107 -3.27 24.93 -4.13
C PRO A 107 -3.82 23.54 -3.80
N GLY A 108 -5.15 23.32 -3.91
CA GLY A 108 -5.74 22.02 -3.66
C GLY A 108 -5.24 20.93 -4.62
N ALA A 109 -5.08 21.26 -5.90
CA ALA A 109 -4.46 20.37 -6.87
C ALA A 109 -2.97 20.11 -6.56
N ASN A 110 -2.22 21.15 -6.18
CA ASN A 110 -0.80 21.05 -5.86
C ASN A 110 -0.55 20.10 -4.69
N HIS A 111 -1.36 20.20 -3.63
CA HIS A 111 -1.22 19.39 -2.42
C HIS A 111 -1.47 17.90 -2.66
N LEU A 112 -2.30 17.50 -3.63
CA LEU A 112 -2.54 16.09 -3.96
C LEU A 112 -1.27 15.37 -4.43
N VAL A 113 -0.35 16.07 -5.08
CA VAL A 113 0.78 15.45 -5.80
C VAL A 113 1.65 14.61 -4.86
N ALA A 114 1.98 15.12 -3.67
CA ALA A 114 2.84 14.43 -2.71
C ALA A 114 2.26 13.05 -2.32
N GLY A 115 0.98 13.01 -1.92
CA GLY A 115 0.31 11.76 -1.54
C GLY A 115 0.05 10.83 -2.73
N LEU A 116 -0.09 11.35 -3.96
CA LEU A 116 -0.27 10.53 -5.16
C LEU A 116 0.98 9.77 -5.56
N TYR A 117 2.17 10.25 -5.21
CA TYR A 117 3.41 9.48 -5.40
C TYR A 117 3.38 8.14 -4.65
N GLU A 118 2.68 8.09 -3.52
CA GLU A 118 2.48 6.84 -2.77
C GLU A 118 1.71 5.80 -3.60
N ALA A 119 0.62 6.21 -4.26
CA ALA A 119 -0.14 5.36 -5.15
C ALA A 119 0.66 4.95 -6.40
N ARG A 120 1.37 5.91 -7.03
CA ARG A 120 2.19 5.66 -8.22
C ARG A 120 3.29 4.63 -7.95
N LYS A 121 4.08 4.84 -6.89
CA LYS A 121 5.24 4.00 -6.57
C LYS A 121 4.82 2.59 -6.15
N ASP A 122 3.68 2.47 -5.49
CA ASP A 122 3.15 1.19 -5.04
C ASP A 122 2.13 0.57 -6.02
N HIS A 123 2.03 1.08 -7.24
CA HIS A 123 1.18 0.53 -8.29
C HIS A 123 -0.28 0.34 -7.83
N ALA A 124 -0.86 1.37 -7.24
CA ALA A 124 -2.23 1.39 -6.73
C ALA A 124 -3.14 2.24 -7.63
N PRO A 125 -4.30 1.74 -8.08
CA PRO A 125 -5.19 2.49 -8.96
C PRO A 125 -5.90 3.61 -8.17
N VAL A 126 -5.58 4.87 -8.48
CA VAL A 126 -6.19 6.05 -7.86
C VAL A 126 -6.64 7.01 -8.95
N LEU A 127 -7.87 7.50 -8.86
CA LEU A 127 -8.36 8.64 -9.64
C LEU A 127 -8.29 9.90 -8.79
N ALA A 128 -7.46 10.83 -9.18
CA ALA A 128 -7.40 12.18 -8.63
C ALA A 128 -8.24 13.13 -9.46
N ILE A 129 -9.09 13.91 -8.80
CA ILE A 129 -9.94 14.93 -9.46
C ILE A 129 -9.56 16.29 -8.89
N SER A 130 -9.12 17.19 -9.76
CA SER A 130 -8.91 18.59 -9.38
C SER A 130 -9.94 19.50 -10.03
N GLY A 131 -10.32 20.55 -9.30
CA GLY A 131 -11.01 21.67 -9.90
C GLY A 131 -10.11 22.42 -10.89
N GLY A 132 -10.69 23.17 -11.78
CA GLY A 132 -10.00 24.08 -12.68
C GLY A 132 -10.68 25.45 -12.70
N VAL A 133 -9.94 26.51 -13.03
CA VAL A 133 -10.52 27.82 -13.29
C VAL A 133 -11.53 27.72 -14.43
N PRO A 134 -12.60 28.56 -14.48
CA PRO A 134 -13.55 28.55 -15.59
C PRO A 134 -12.83 28.59 -16.95
N ALA A 135 -13.31 27.82 -17.92
CA ALA A 135 -12.68 27.70 -19.24
C ALA A 135 -12.44 29.08 -19.90
N SER A 136 -13.37 30.02 -19.70
CA SER A 136 -13.27 31.40 -20.20
C SER A 136 -12.20 32.27 -19.51
N ARG A 137 -11.59 31.78 -18.42
CA ARG A 137 -10.57 32.49 -17.64
C ARG A 137 -9.20 31.79 -17.72
N ARG A 138 -9.10 30.68 -18.43
CA ARG A 138 -7.86 29.88 -18.55
C ARG A 138 -6.86 30.59 -19.46
N GLY A 139 -5.59 30.62 -19.05
CA GLY A 139 -4.47 31.18 -19.82
C GLY A 139 -4.22 32.66 -19.64
N ILE A 140 -4.83 33.30 -18.64
CA ILE A 140 -4.65 34.72 -18.33
C ILE A 140 -4.14 34.97 -16.92
N ASP A 141 -3.53 33.97 -16.28
CA ASP A 141 -3.05 34.01 -14.90
C ASP A 141 -4.16 34.42 -13.90
N TYR A 142 -5.33 33.76 -14.06
CA TYR A 142 -6.46 34.00 -13.19
C TYR A 142 -6.18 33.45 -11.78
N LEU A 143 -6.89 34.02 -10.76
CA LEU A 143 -6.73 33.59 -9.36
C LEU A 143 -6.72 32.04 -9.23
N GLN A 144 -5.69 31.52 -8.57
CA GLN A 144 -5.45 30.07 -8.38
C GLN A 144 -5.22 29.28 -9.68
N GLU A 145 -5.05 29.92 -10.83
CA GLU A 145 -4.74 29.19 -12.06
C GLU A 145 -3.40 28.48 -11.94
N ASN A 146 -3.38 27.22 -12.31
CA ASN A 146 -2.18 26.44 -12.57
C ASN A 146 -2.38 25.61 -13.85
N ASN A 147 -1.33 24.95 -14.33
CA ASN A 147 -1.45 24.02 -15.43
C ASN A 147 -1.47 22.58 -14.88
N PRO A 148 -2.65 21.99 -14.61
CA PRO A 148 -2.76 20.68 -14.01
C PRO A 148 -2.21 19.57 -14.93
N ASP A 149 -2.31 19.72 -16.27
CA ASP A 149 -1.81 18.74 -17.22
C ASP A 149 -0.27 18.62 -17.17
N LEU A 150 0.43 19.70 -16.83
CA LEU A 150 1.88 19.68 -16.56
C LEU A 150 2.20 19.25 -15.13
N LEU A 151 1.46 19.74 -14.15
CA LEU A 151 1.68 19.45 -12.74
C LEU A 151 1.63 17.94 -12.44
N PHE A 152 0.63 17.24 -12.98
CA PHE A 152 0.43 15.82 -12.74
C PHE A 152 1.18 14.90 -13.71
N ARG A 153 1.90 15.44 -14.68
CA ARG A 153 2.52 14.66 -15.77
C ARG A 153 3.48 13.59 -15.27
N ASP A 154 4.25 13.85 -14.23
CA ASP A 154 5.16 12.83 -13.70
C ASP A 154 4.44 11.84 -12.80
N VAL A 155 3.52 12.29 -11.94
CA VAL A 155 2.87 11.42 -10.96
C VAL A 155 1.75 10.56 -11.55
N ALA A 156 1.08 11.01 -12.60
CA ALA A 156 -0.04 10.30 -13.20
C ALA A 156 0.35 9.56 -14.49
N ALA A 157 -0.12 8.33 -14.64
CA ALA A 157 -0.04 7.56 -15.89
C ALA A 157 -0.96 8.15 -16.98
N TYR A 158 -2.02 8.84 -16.55
CA TYR A 158 -2.95 9.57 -17.42
C TYR A 158 -3.36 10.88 -16.73
N THR A 159 -3.24 11.99 -17.43
CA THR A 159 -3.72 13.30 -16.95
C THR A 159 -4.42 14.03 -18.09
N GLN A 160 -5.59 14.59 -17.84
CA GLN A 160 -6.39 15.28 -18.84
C GLN A 160 -7.30 16.34 -18.22
N THR A 161 -7.36 17.50 -18.85
CA THR A 161 -8.39 18.51 -18.57
C THR A 161 -9.63 18.24 -19.42
N ILE A 162 -10.82 18.19 -18.81
CA ILE A 162 -12.11 18.11 -19.50
C ILE A 162 -12.55 19.53 -19.84
N ILE A 163 -12.49 19.90 -21.11
CA ILE A 163 -12.78 21.27 -21.56
C ILE A 163 -14.20 21.44 -22.12
N ASP A 164 -14.91 20.36 -22.41
CA ASP A 164 -16.27 20.36 -22.98
C ASP A 164 -17.10 19.22 -22.36
N PRO A 165 -18.37 19.48 -21.96
CA PRO A 165 -19.26 18.43 -21.45
C PRO A 165 -19.46 17.26 -22.42
N ALA A 166 -19.34 17.48 -23.73
CA ALA A 166 -19.49 16.44 -24.74
C ALA A 166 -18.41 15.35 -24.69
N GLN A 167 -17.20 15.68 -24.21
CA GLN A 167 -16.11 14.71 -24.06
C GLN A 167 -16.06 14.03 -22.68
N ALA A 168 -16.83 14.54 -21.69
CA ALA A 168 -16.67 14.17 -20.29
C ALA A 168 -16.78 12.66 -20.06
N VAL A 169 -17.77 12.00 -20.64
CA VAL A 169 -17.99 10.56 -20.45
C VAL A 169 -16.80 9.75 -20.95
N GLN A 170 -16.30 10.03 -22.15
CA GLN A 170 -15.18 9.30 -22.74
C GLN A 170 -13.89 9.51 -21.96
N VAL A 171 -13.61 10.74 -21.56
CA VAL A 171 -12.39 11.09 -20.81
C VAL A 171 -12.41 10.46 -19.40
N VAL A 172 -13.56 10.48 -18.72
CA VAL A 172 -13.72 9.81 -17.42
C VAL A 172 -13.51 8.29 -17.56
N HIS A 173 -14.13 7.66 -18.55
CA HIS A 173 -13.94 6.22 -18.80
C HIS A 173 -12.48 5.89 -19.13
N GLN A 174 -11.84 6.72 -19.96
CA GLN A 174 -10.42 6.54 -20.28
C GLN A 174 -9.53 6.67 -19.05
N ALA A 175 -9.76 7.66 -18.17
CA ALA A 175 -9.01 7.84 -16.96
C ALA A 175 -9.12 6.61 -16.02
N ILE A 176 -10.34 6.10 -15.82
CA ILE A 176 -10.58 4.91 -14.99
C ILE A 176 -9.87 3.69 -15.60
N ALA A 177 -10.02 3.45 -16.90
CA ALA A 177 -9.38 2.33 -17.58
C ALA A 177 -7.85 2.40 -17.47
N GLN A 178 -7.26 3.59 -17.64
CA GLN A 178 -5.81 3.80 -17.50
C GLN A 178 -5.32 3.58 -16.07
N ALA A 179 -6.07 4.04 -15.05
CA ALA A 179 -5.70 3.81 -13.65
C ALA A 179 -5.60 2.30 -13.34
N TYR A 180 -6.55 1.50 -13.82
CA TYR A 180 -6.53 0.05 -13.64
C TYR A 180 -5.44 -0.63 -14.48
N HIS A 181 -5.35 -0.31 -15.78
CA HIS A 181 -4.42 -0.95 -16.69
C HIS A 181 -2.96 -0.69 -16.32
N GLN A 182 -2.63 0.57 -16.02
CA GLN A 182 -1.28 0.98 -15.61
C GLN A 182 -0.99 0.68 -14.14
N ARG A 183 -2.03 0.30 -13.37
CA ARG A 183 -1.95 0.17 -11.89
C ARG A 183 -1.28 1.40 -11.28
N GLY A 184 -1.93 2.55 -11.46
CA GLY A 184 -1.35 3.82 -11.06
C GLY A 184 -2.36 4.94 -10.98
N VAL A 185 -1.87 6.15 -10.98
CA VAL A 185 -2.68 7.35 -10.85
C VAL A 185 -3.22 7.77 -12.22
N ALA A 186 -4.53 8.02 -12.30
CA ALA A 186 -5.13 8.87 -13.32
C ALA A 186 -5.58 10.18 -12.70
N HIS A 187 -5.45 11.28 -13.42
CA HIS A 187 -5.85 12.60 -12.98
C HIS A 187 -6.79 13.25 -13.99
N LEU A 188 -7.84 13.87 -13.47
CA LEU A 188 -8.78 14.71 -14.23
C LEU A 188 -8.86 16.10 -13.63
N SER A 189 -8.62 17.12 -14.45
CA SER A 189 -8.93 18.50 -14.09
C SER A 189 -10.24 18.89 -14.76
N ILE A 190 -11.19 19.44 -14.00
CA ILE A 190 -12.51 19.80 -14.51
C ILE A 190 -12.80 21.25 -14.15
N PRO A 191 -12.87 22.17 -15.15
CA PRO A 191 -13.23 23.56 -14.92
C PRO A 191 -14.61 23.70 -14.25
N ALA A 192 -14.75 24.71 -13.38
CA ALA A 192 -15.94 24.90 -12.56
C ALA A 192 -17.25 25.09 -13.38
N ASP A 193 -17.15 25.68 -14.56
CA ASP A 193 -18.26 25.84 -15.52
C ASP A 193 -18.59 24.56 -16.28
N VAL A 194 -17.61 23.67 -16.47
CA VAL A 194 -17.81 22.37 -17.15
C VAL A 194 -18.42 21.32 -16.21
N ILE A 195 -17.94 21.23 -14.96
CA ILE A 195 -18.38 20.18 -14.03
C ILE A 195 -19.89 20.28 -13.69
N GLY A 196 -20.43 21.51 -13.67
CA GLY A 196 -21.86 21.78 -13.45
C GLY A 196 -22.72 21.76 -14.71
N ALA A 197 -22.10 21.70 -15.88
CA ALA A 197 -22.81 21.76 -17.17
C ALA A 197 -23.56 20.45 -17.46
N LYS A 198 -24.64 20.55 -18.25
CA LYS A 198 -25.41 19.41 -18.75
C LYS A 198 -24.61 18.66 -19.80
N LEU A 199 -24.74 17.33 -19.79
CA LEU A 199 -24.16 16.47 -20.83
C LEU A 199 -24.77 16.78 -22.20
N SER A 200 -23.94 16.70 -23.23
CA SER A 200 -24.34 16.87 -24.64
C SER A 200 -24.51 15.56 -25.39
N GLY A 201 -24.61 14.43 -24.69
CA GLY A 201 -24.67 13.09 -25.29
C GLY A 201 -25.03 12.00 -24.30
N PRO A 202 -24.84 10.72 -24.64
CA PRO A 202 -25.17 9.61 -23.76
C PRO A 202 -24.34 9.63 -22.47
N ALA A 203 -24.94 9.22 -21.36
CA ALA A 203 -24.30 9.22 -20.04
C ALA A 203 -23.25 8.11 -19.85
N ALA A 204 -23.17 7.13 -20.77
CA ALA A 204 -22.15 6.10 -20.76
C ALA A 204 -21.82 5.64 -22.19
N VAL A 205 -20.53 5.39 -22.48
CA VAL A 205 -20.06 4.91 -23.80
C VAL A 205 -19.68 3.43 -23.81
N ALA A 206 -19.50 2.81 -22.65
CA ALA A 206 -19.10 1.42 -22.53
C ALA A 206 -19.78 0.74 -21.35
N SER A 207 -19.85 -0.59 -21.38
CA SER A 207 -20.20 -1.36 -20.18
C SER A 207 -19.17 -1.10 -19.09
N LEU A 208 -19.64 -0.82 -17.86
CA LEU A 208 -18.77 -0.55 -16.73
C LEU A 208 -17.87 -1.74 -16.37
N ASN A 209 -18.23 -2.95 -16.78
CA ASN A 209 -17.36 -4.12 -16.63
C ASN A 209 -16.08 -4.01 -17.47
N THR A 210 -16.10 -3.27 -18.57
CA THR A 210 -14.92 -3.04 -19.42
C THR A 210 -13.99 -1.96 -18.87
N LEU A 211 -14.44 -1.17 -17.89
CA LEU A 211 -13.61 -0.12 -17.26
C LEU A 211 -12.58 -0.68 -16.26
N ARG A 212 -12.65 -1.97 -15.93
CA ARG A 212 -11.72 -2.62 -15.01
C ARG A 212 -10.86 -3.66 -15.73
N PRO A 213 -10.02 -3.25 -16.68
CA PRO A 213 -9.14 -4.20 -17.33
C PRO A 213 -8.11 -4.70 -16.31
N GLN A 214 -8.27 -5.94 -15.89
CA GLN A 214 -7.25 -6.69 -15.16
C GLN A 214 -6.86 -7.87 -16.04
N PRO A 215 -6.04 -7.63 -17.06
CA PRO A 215 -5.63 -8.69 -17.95
C PRO A 215 -4.79 -9.69 -17.19
N GLU A 216 -5.14 -10.95 -17.30
CA GLU A 216 -4.30 -12.06 -16.86
C GLU A 216 -3.46 -12.49 -18.08
N VAL A 217 -2.16 -12.28 -17.99
CA VAL A 217 -1.23 -12.58 -19.07
C VAL A 217 -0.78 -14.03 -18.93
N THR A 218 -1.25 -14.91 -19.83
CA THR A 218 -0.79 -16.30 -19.88
C THR A 218 0.59 -16.36 -20.55
N PRO A 219 1.64 -16.85 -19.86
CA PRO A 219 2.95 -16.98 -20.46
C PRO A 219 2.99 -18.07 -21.54
N PRO A 220 3.89 -17.97 -22.52
CA PRO A 220 4.07 -19.01 -23.53
C PRO A 220 4.42 -20.37 -22.92
N GLU A 221 3.77 -21.43 -23.36
CA GLU A 221 4.00 -22.79 -22.85
C GLU A 221 5.46 -23.24 -23.02
N SER A 222 6.10 -22.85 -24.12
CA SER A 222 7.51 -23.16 -24.38
C SER A 222 8.47 -22.53 -23.36
N GLU A 223 8.17 -21.31 -22.88
CA GLU A 223 8.98 -20.64 -21.86
C GLU A 223 8.79 -21.30 -20.49
N ILE A 224 7.56 -21.69 -20.17
CA ILE A 224 7.25 -22.43 -18.95
C ILE A 224 7.89 -23.83 -18.99
N ALA A 225 7.88 -24.52 -20.13
CA ALA A 225 8.57 -25.80 -20.30
C ALA A 225 10.09 -25.66 -20.08
N HIS A 226 10.69 -24.59 -20.61
CA HIS A 226 12.11 -24.30 -20.34
C HIS A 226 12.36 -24.02 -18.84
N ALA A 227 11.52 -23.21 -18.19
CA ALA A 227 11.60 -22.99 -16.74
C ALA A 227 11.50 -24.30 -15.96
N ALA A 228 10.55 -25.18 -16.32
CA ALA A 228 10.39 -26.47 -15.67
C ALA A 228 11.62 -27.37 -15.85
N GLN A 229 12.28 -27.36 -17.02
CA GLN A 229 13.53 -28.08 -17.25
C GLN A 229 14.64 -27.59 -16.31
N LEU A 230 14.84 -26.27 -16.19
CA LEU A 230 15.84 -25.69 -15.29
C LEU A 230 15.53 -26.03 -13.83
N ILE A 231 14.28 -25.91 -13.40
CA ILE A 231 13.84 -26.25 -12.04
C ILE A 231 14.05 -27.74 -11.73
N ASN A 232 13.76 -28.63 -12.70
CA ASN A 232 13.94 -30.08 -12.52
C ASN A 232 15.43 -30.46 -12.45
N ALA A 233 16.30 -29.76 -13.17
CA ALA A 233 17.74 -30.00 -13.16
C ALA A 233 18.43 -29.51 -11.86
N ALA A 234 17.95 -28.42 -11.26
CA ALA A 234 18.53 -27.88 -10.04
C ALA A 234 18.26 -28.81 -8.84
N LYS A 235 19.25 -29.02 -7.97
CA LYS A 235 19.12 -29.83 -6.75
C LYS A 235 18.34 -29.05 -5.66
N SER A 236 18.56 -27.75 -5.55
CA SER A 236 17.89 -26.88 -4.60
C SER A 236 17.29 -25.65 -5.28
N VAL A 237 16.06 -25.32 -4.91
CA VAL A 237 15.32 -24.18 -5.43
C VAL A 237 14.90 -23.29 -4.27
N ALA A 238 15.06 -21.97 -4.39
CA ALA A 238 14.44 -20.99 -3.51
C ALA A 238 13.40 -20.18 -4.30
N ILE A 239 12.26 -19.88 -3.71
CA ILE A 239 11.19 -19.09 -4.32
C ILE A 239 11.15 -17.72 -3.66
N PHE A 240 11.26 -16.64 -4.44
CA PHE A 240 11.21 -15.27 -3.93
C PHE A 240 9.96 -14.55 -4.47
N VAL A 241 9.04 -14.21 -3.56
CA VAL A 241 7.74 -13.65 -3.93
C VAL A 241 7.64 -12.16 -3.63
N GLY A 242 7.04 -11.42 -4.56
CA GLY A 242 6.61 -10.06 -4.37
C GLY A 242 5.09 -9.91 -4.39
N ASN A 243 4.59 -8.67 -4.43
CA ASN A 243 3.16 -8.42 -4.41
C ASN A 243 2.38 -8.98 -5.61
N GLY A 244 3.03 -9.15 -6.77
CA GLY A 244 2.42 -9.78 -7.94
C GLY A 244 2.03 -11.25 -7.74
N ALA A 245 2.58 -11.91 -6.71
CA ALA A 245 2.27 -13.29 -6.35
C ALA A 245 1.04 -13.43 -5.42
N ARG A 246 0.48 -12.33 -4.93
CA ARG A 246 -0.53 -12.33 -3.84
C ARG A 246 -1.75 -13.20 -4.13
N SER A 247 -2.33 -13.10 -5.30
CA SER A 247 -3.54 -13.87 -5.69
C SER A 247 -3.29 -15.36 -5.81
N SER A 248 -2.02 -15.76 -5.96
CA SER A 248 -1.63 -17.16 -6.25
C SER A 248 -0.78 -17.77 -5.14
N ILE A 249 -0.77 -17.15 -3.95
CA ILE A 249 0.13 -17.57 -2.87
C ILE A 249 -0.14 -19.02 -2.40
N ASN A 250 -1.38 -19.48 -2.44
CA ASN A 250 -1.71 -20.86 -2.09
C ASN A 250 -1.14 -21.85 -3.09
N ASP A 251 -1.19 -21.57 -4.39
CA ASP A 251 -0.59 -22.42 -5.43
C ASP A 251 0.93 -22.39 -5.34
N ILE A 252 1.51 -21.25 -4.96
CA ILE A 252 2.95 -21.14 -4.68
C ILE A 252 3.34 -21.99 -3.46
N ALA A 253 2.50 -22.06 -2.43
CA ALA A 253 2.75 -22.94 -1.28
C ALA A 253 2.74 -24.42 -1.71
N VAL A 254 1.82 -24.82 -2.58
CA VAL A 254 1.81 -26.18 -3.19
C VAL A 254 3.06 -26.42 -4.04
N LEU A 255 3.49 -25.44 -4.83
CA LEU A 255 4.73 -25.53 -5.62
C LEU A 255 5.95 -25.66 -4.70
N ALA A 256 6.01 -24.88 -3.62
CA ALA A 256 7.08 -24.95 -2.64
C ALA A 256 7.16 -26.31 -1.95
N GLU A 257 6.02 -26.89 -1.58
CA GLU A 257 5.94 -28.25 -1.03
C GLU A 257 6.43 -29.29 -2.04
N LYS A 258 5.97 -29.23 -3.29
CA LYS A 258 6.39 -30.14 -4.37
C LYS A 258 7.90 -30.08 -4.63
N LEU A 259 8.50 -28.89 -4.54
CA LEU A 259 9.92 -28.64 -4.79
C LEU A 259 10.79 -28.75 -3.53
N GLN A 260 10.22 -28.96 -2.34
CA GLN A 260 10.91 -28.86 -1.04
C GLN A 260 11.68 -27.52 -0.92
N ALA A 261 11.07 -26.43 -1.40
CA ALA A 261 11.70 -25.12 -1.55
C ALA A 261 11.34 -24.18 -0.41
N PRO A 262 12.29 -23.41 0.15
CA PRO A 262 12.01 -22.25 0.99
C PRO A 262 11.37 -21.14 0.18
N VAL A 263 10.36 -20.47 0.75
CA VAL A 263 9.71 -19.26 0.19
C VAL A 263 10.19 -18.05 0.96
N LEU A 264 10.75 -17.09 0.23
CA LEU A 264 11.26 -15.81 0.69
C LEU A 264 10.32 -14.72 0.22
N HIS A 265 10.28 -13.59 0.90
CA HIS A 265 9.35 -12.55 0.54
C HIS A 265 9.94 -11.14 0.59
N THR A 266 9.40 -10.24 -0.24
CA THR A 266 9.61 -8.80 -0.06
C THR A 266 8.82 -8.32 1.17
N PHE A 267 9.14 -7.14 1.70
CA PHE A 267 8.38 -6.57 2.83
C PHE A 267 6.89 -6.45 2.51
N ARG A 268 6.54 -6.07 1.28
CA ARG A 268 5.14 -5.94 0.83
C ARG A 268 4.39 -7.27 0.72
N ALA A 269 5.11 -8.38 0.67
CA ALA A 269 4.54 -9.71 0.60
C ALA A 269 4.48 -10.42 1.97
N LYS A 270 5.01 -9.81 3.03
CA LYS A 270 5.16 -10.41 4.37
C LYS A 270 3.88 -11.00 4.96
N ASP A 271 2.74 -10.45 4.61
CA ASP A 271 1.41 -10.80 5.14
C ASP A 271 0.66 -11.87 4.33
N MET A 272 1.31 -12.50 3.34
CA MET A 272 0.63 -13.42 2.42
C MET A 272 0.39 -14.82 3.00
N LEU A 273 1.30 -15.30 3.85
CA LEU A 273 1.18 -16.58 4.54
C LEU A 273 1.36 -16.39 6.05
N PRO A 274 0.85 -17.35 6.85
CA PRO A 274 1.11 -17.35 8.30
C PRO A 274 2.61 -17.37 8.60
N TYR A 275 3.00 -16.63 9.62
CA TYR A 275 4.40 -16.53 10.04
C TYR A 275 5.06 -17.88 10.31
N ASP A 276 4.31 -18.86 10.79
CA ASP A 276 4.78 -20.19 11.16
C ASP A 276 4.68 -21.23 10.04
N HIS A 277 4.19 -20.86 8.85
CA HIS A 277 4.12 -21.77 7.71
C HIS A 277 5.49 -22.39 7.42
N PRO A 278 5.61 -23.73 7.23
CA PRO A 278 6.89 -24.44 7.20
C PRO A 278 7.83 -23.98 6.09
N HIS A 279 7.30 -23.60 4.94
CA HIS A 279 8.08 -23.10 3.80
C HIS A 279 8.33 -21.58 3.85
N TRP A 280 7.63 -20.80 4.70
CA TRP A 280 7.72 -19.34 4.77
C TRP A 280 8.90 -18.92 5.63
N ILE A 281 10.06 -18.71 5.01
CA ILE A 281 11.33 -18.54 5.75
C ILE A 281 11.51 -17.14 6.32
N GLY A 282 11.14 -16.10 5.55
CA GLY A 282 11.26 -14.72 6.00
C GLY A 282 11.54 -13.73 4.88
N GLY A 283 11.66 -12.47 5.26
CA GLY A 283 11.95 -11.36 4.35
C GLY A 283 13.41 -11.32 3.92
N VAL A 284 13.65 -10.55 2.85
CA VAL A 284 14.98 -10.22 2.31
C VAL A 284 15.24 -8.73 2.50
N GLY A 285 16.49 -8.35 2.70
CA GLY A 285 16.94 -6.96 2.84
C GLY A 285 16.94 -6.45 4.28
N LEU A 286 16.95 -5.12 4.46
CA LEU A 286 17.07 -4.46 5.77
C LEU A 286 15.96 -4.85 6.76
N ILE A 287 14.75 -5.08 6.25
CA ILE A 287 13.55 -5.45 7.04
C ILE A 287 13.35 -6.98 7.02
N GLY A 288 14.34 -7.70 6.54
CA GLY A 288 14.34 -9.15 6.45
C GLY A 288 15.27 -9.79 7.47
N GLY A 289 15.51 -11.08 7.26
CA GLY A 289 16.40 -11.87 8.12
C GLY A 289 17.53 -12.54 7.35
N ALA A 290 18.61 -12.84 8.06
CA ALA A 290 19.73 -13.60 7.50
C ALA A 290 19.30 -14.92 6.81
N PRO A 291 18.33 -15.70 7.35
CA PRO A 291 17.91 -16.95 6.71
C PRO A 291 17.37 -16.77 5.29
N GLY A 292 16.61 -15.69 5.01
CA GLY A 292 16.10 -15.39 3.68
C GLY A 292 17.22 -15.05 2.70
N MET A 293 18.17 -14.22 3.11
CA MET A 293 19.30 -13.81 2.29
C MET A 293 20.24 -14.98 1.99
N ASP A 294 20.53 -15.80 3.01
CA ASP A 294 21.38 -16.98 2.84
C ASP A 294 20.72 -18.02 1.94
N ALA A 295 19.43 -18.26 2.10
CA ALA A 295 18.68 -19.18 1.24
C ALA A 295 18.69 -18.74 -0.22
N MET A 296 18.55 -17.44 -0.49
CA MET A 296 18.62 -16.89 -1.85
C MET A 296 20.00 -17.09 -2.49
N ARG A 297 21.06 -16.92 -1.72
CA ARG A 297 22.45 -17.06 -2.18
C ARG A 297 22.86 -18.53 -2.35
N ASP A 298 22.41 -19.40 -1.42
CA ASP A 298 22.89 -20.80 -1.32
C ASP A 298 22.07 -21.76 -2.19
N ALA A 299 20.93 -21.35 -2.74
CA ALA A 299 20.15 -22.13 -3.70
C ALA A 299 20.91 -22.28 -5.04
N GLU A 300 20.77 -23.42 -5.72
CA GLU A 300 21.23 -23.57 -7.10
C GLU A 300 20.38 -22.76 -8.07
N LEU A 301 19.06 -22.65 -7.80
CA LEU A 301 18.13 -21.88 -8.61
C LEU A 301 17.24 -20.99 -7.74
N LEU A 302 17.11 -19.72 -8.16
CA LEU A 302 16.19 -18.73 -7.61
C LEU A 302 15.01 -18.54 -8.56
N LEU A 303 13.78 -18.78 -8.10
CA LEU A 303 12.55 -18.50 -8.84
C LEU A 303 11.90 -17.23 -8.27
N MET A 304 11.98 -16.12 -9.00
CA MET A 304 11.39 -14.84 -8.63
C MET A 304 9.99 -14.71 -9.23
N LEU A 305 8.97 -14.51 -8.38
CA LEU A 305 7.56 -14.47 -8.77
C LEU A 305 6.92 -13.13 -8.42
N GLY A 306 6.55 -12.35 -9.42
CA GLY A 306 5.83 -11.08 -9.26
C GLY A 306 6.57 -10.06 -8.39
N THR A 307 7.87 -9.97 -8.56
CA THR A 307 8.74 -9.06 -7.81
C THR A 307 9.76 -8.37 -8.71
N ASP A 308 9.90 -7.05 -8.49
CA ASP A 308 10.94 -6.18 -9.02
C ASP A 308 11.64 -5.52 -7.81
N TYR A 309 12.29 -6.35 -7.00
CA TYR A 309 12.89 -5.95 -5.73
C TYR A 309 13.93 -4.84 -5.92
N PRO A 310 13.76 -3.64 -5.31
CA PRO A 310 14.53 -2.46 -5.68
C PRO A 310 15.99 -2.46 -5.21
N TYR A 311 16.32 -3.25 -4.19
CA TYR A 311 17.63 -3.25 -3.52
C TYR A 311 18.52 -4.32 -4.12
N SER A 312 19.19 -4.00 -5.24
CA SER A 312 20.04 -4.93 -5.99
C SER A 312 21.23 -5.48 -5.17
N GLU A 313 21.69 -4.75 -4.15
CA GLU A 313 22.77 -5.16 -3.26
C GLU A 313 22.45 -6.40 -2.41
N PHE A 314 21.17 -6.72 -2.23
CA PHE A 314 20.74 -7.94 -1.52
C PHE A 314 20.43 -9.11 -2.46
N LEU A 315 20.45 -8.88 -3.78
CA LEU A 315 20.20 -9.93 -4.76
C LEU A 315 21.47 -10.76 -5.02
N PRO A 316 21.34 -12.07 -5.31
CA PRO A 316 22.52 -12.90 -5.56
C PRO A 316 23.14 -12.61 -6.92
N THR A 317 24.46 -12.74 -7.00
CA THR A 317 25.22 -12.48 -8.24
C THR A 317 25.61 -13.72 -9.04
N ARG A 318 25.40 -14.92 -8.47
CA ARG A 318 25.86 -16.19 -9.06
C ARG A 318 24.80 -17.28 -9.11
N THR A 319 23.64 -17.08 -8.49
CA THR A 319 22.55 -18.06 -8.46
C THR A 319 21.81 -18.03 -9.79
N GLN A 320 21.61 -19.18 -10.41
CA GLN A 320 20.75 -19.27 -11.60
C GLN A 320 19.36 -18.74 -11.29
N THR A 321 18.86 -17.81 -12.11
CA THR A 321 17.65 -17.06 -11.77
C THR A 321 16.63 -17.08 -12.89
N ILE A 322 15.39 -17.47 -12.52
CA ILE A 322 14.19 -17.33 -13.35
C ILE A 322 13.34 -16.21 -12.76
N GLN A 323 12.93 -15.24 -13.57
CA GLN A 323 12.03 -14.16 -13.15
C GLN A 323 10.74 -14.17 -13.97
N ILE A 324 9.59 -14.22 -13.28
CA ILE A 324 8.25 -14.17 -13.89
C ILE A 324 7.52 -12.94 -13.38
N ASP A 325 7.15 -12.03 -14.29
CA ASP A 325 6.39 -10.82 -13.98
C ASP A 325 5.49 -10.46 -15.18
N GLU A 326 4.29 -9.96 -14.91
CA GLU A 326 3.37 -9.52 -15.96
C GLU A 326 3.88 -8.29 -16.73
N ARG A 327 4.81 -7.53 -16.14
CA ARG A 327 5.44 -6.34 -16.72
C ARG A 327 6.78 -6.74 -17.32
N GLY A 328 6.81 -7.14 -18.59
CA GLY A 328 8.03 -7.61 -19.27
C GLY A 328 9.23 -6.65 -19.16
N PHE A 329 9.00 -5.34 -19.02
CA PHE A 329 10.07 -4.34 -18.90
C PHE A 329 10.82 -4.35 -17.54
N VAL A 330 10.35 -5.12 -16.54
CA VAL A 330 11.06 -5.26 -15.26
C VAL A 330 11.98 -6.47 -15.22
N LEU A 331 11.85 -7.38 -16.18
CA LEU A 331 12.67 -8.60 -16.25
C LEU A 331 14.15 -8.23 -16.44
N GLY A 332 15.00 -8.77 -15.57
CA GLY A 332 16.44 -8.49 -15.61
C GLY A 332 16.87 -7.07 -15.20
N ARG A 333 15.93 -6.20 -14.82
CA ARG A 333 16.21 -4.78 -14.51
C ARG A 333 17.12 -4.58 -13.30
N ARG A 334 17.05 -5.46 -12.31
CA ARG A 334 17.78 -5.32 -11.04
C ARG A 334 19.02 -6.20 -10.94
N MET A 335 19.01 -7.31 -11.67
CA MET A 335 20.11 -8.26 -11.76
C MET A 335 20.00 -9.03 -13.08
N PRO A 336 21.09 -9.58 -13.63
CA PRO A 336 20.99 -10.52 -14.73
C PRO A 336 20.14 -11.74 -14.34
N VAL A 337 19.25 -12.17 -15.25
CA VAL A 337 18.44 -13.38 -15.08
C VAL A 337 18.72 -14.35 -16.23
N ASP A 338 18.75 -15.66 -15.95
CA ASP A 338 18.98 -16.68 -16.97
C ASP A 338 17.75 -16.90 -17.84
N LEU A 339 16.55 -16.71 -17.25
CA LEU A 339 15.29 -16.79 -17.95
C LEU A 339 14.29 -15.75 -17.41
N GLY A 340 13.86 -14.84 -18.27
CA GLY A 340 12.81 -13.86 -17.98
C GLY A 340 11.52 -14.22 -18.72
N ILE A 341 10.41 -14.40 -18.02
CA ILE A 341 9.11 -14.79 -18.58
C ILE A 341 8.09 -13.68 -18.32
N THR A 342 7.51 -13.14 -19.40
CA THR A 342 6.38 -12.21 -19.29
C THR A 342 5.09 -13.00 -19.09
N GLY A 343 4.49 -12.84 -17.90
CA GLY A 343 3.23 -13.52 -17.57
C GLY A 343 2.77 -13.23 -16.15
N SER A 344 1.47 -13.36 -15.91
CA SER A 344 0.88 -13.34 -14.58
C SER A 344 1.32 -14.57 -13.78
N VAL A 345 1.56 -14.39 -12.49
CA VAL A 345 2.08 -15.45 -11.63
C VAL A 345 1.13 -16.66 -11.53
N GLY A 346 -0.20 -16.41 -11.48
CA GLY A 346 -1.20 -17.49 -11.40
C GLY A 346 -1.10 -18.49 -12.53
N PRO A 347 -1.32 -18.08 -13.79
CA PRO A 347 -1.17 -18.95 -14.95
C PRO A 347 0.19 -19.62 -15.05
N ALA A 348 1.27 -18.89 -14.71
CA ALA A 348 2.62 -19.43 -14.73
C ALA A 348 2.81 -20.57 -13.71
N VAL A 349 2.38 -20.37 -12.46
CA VAL A 349 2.49 -21.39 -11.39
C VAL A 349 1.60 -22.59 -11.70
N THR A 350 0.39 -22.38 -12.22
CA THR A 350 -0.50 -23.47 -12.65
C THR A 350 0.16 -24.36 -13.70
N GLN A 351 0.79 -23.76 -14.72
CA GLN A 351 1.51 -24.51 -15.76
C GLN A 351 2.77 -25.20 -15.21
N LEU A 352 3.54 -24.53 -14.33
CA LEU A 352 4.73 -25.11 -13.68
C LEU A 352 4.36 -26.34 -12.85
N LEU A 353 3.27 -26.28 -12.07
CA LEU A 353 2.80 -27.41 -11.26
C LEU A 353 2.52 -28.67 -12.08
N GLN A 354 2.15 -28.54 -13.35
CA GLN A 354 1.92 -29.67 -14.25
C GLN A 354 3.23 -30.28 -14.79
N GLN A 355 4.31 -29.49 -14.90
CA GLN A 355 5.54 -29.87 -15.60
C GLN A 355 6.74 -30.14 -14.68
N VAL A 356 6.75 -29.56 -13.46
CA VAL A 356 7.86 -29.80 -12.52
C VAL A 356 7.72 -31.16 -11.84
N GLN A 357 8.85 -31.81 -11.60
CA GLN A 357 8.94 -33.05 -10.85
C GLN A 357 9.05 -32.78 -9.35
N GLY A 358 8.41 -33.63 -8.54
CA GLY A 358 8.53 -33.53 -7.08
C GLY A 358 9.95 -33.87 -6.62
N LYS A 359 10.50 -33.08 -5.72
CA LYS A 359 11.80 -33.33 -5.08
C LYS A 359 11.59 -34.03 -3.74
N THR A 360 12.44 -35.01 -3.46
CA THR A 360 12.41 -35.78 -2.21
C THR A 360 13.52 -35.37 -1.23
N ASP A 361 14.57 -34.69 -1.73
CA ASP A 361 15.64 -34.19 -0.88
C ASP A 361 15.19 -32.96 -0.12
N THR A 362 15.13 -33.06 1.20
CA THR A 362 14.72 -31.98 2.13
C THR A 362 15.92 -31.29 2.78
N ALA A 363 17.16 -31.65 2.45
CA ALA A 363 18.34 -31.17 3.16
C ALA A 363 18.49 -29.67 3.12
N PHE A 364 18.23 -29.05 1.96
CA PHE A 364 18.29 -27.60 1.80
C PHE A 364 17.20 -26.89 2.63
N LEU A 365 15.94 -27.29 2.49
CA LEU A 365 14.84 -26.71 3.25
C LEU A 365 15.06 -26.86 4.77
N ARG A 366 15.53 -28.01 5.22
CA ARG A 366 15.83 -28.27 6.64
C ARG A 366 16.95 -27.35 7.14
N LYS A 367 18.07 -27.22 6.39
CA LYS A 367 19.17 -26.29 6.73
C LYS A 367 18.65 -24.86 6.93
N VAL A 368 17.87 -24.36 5.97
CA VAL A 368 17.29 -23.01 6.01
C VAL A 368 16.28 -22.87 7.16
N GLY A 369 15.47 -23.90 7.40
CA GLY A 369 14.51 -23.94 8.51
C GLY A 369 15.18 -23.87 9.89
N GLU A 370 16.31 -24.58 10.09
CA GLU A 370 17.08 -24.48 11.34
C GLU A 370 17.69 -23.08 11.53
N HIS A 371 18.22 -22.46 10.46
CA HIS A 371 18.71 -21.07 10.52
C HIS A 371 17.56 -20.09 10.86
N ARG A 372 16.37 -20.27 10.29
CA ARG A 372 15.16 -19.50 10.66
C ARG A 372 14.82 -19.63 12.14
N LYS A 373 14.85 -20.84 12.71
CA LYS A 373 14.60 -21.07 14.14
C LYS A 373 15.59 -20.29 15.01
N GLN A 374 16.87 -20.32 14.67
CA GLN A 374 17.92 -19.60 15.40
C GLN A 374 17.73 -18.09 15.30
N TRP A 375 17.42 -17.58 14.11
CA TRP A 375 17.11 -16.16 13.89
C TRP A 375 15.91 -15.71 14.72
N ASN A 376 14.81 -16.47 14.67
CA ASN A 376 13.61 -16.16 15.44
C ASN A 376 13.87 -16.20 16.95
N ALA A 377 14.65 -17.14 17.45
CA ALA A 377 15.05 -17.19 18.85
C ALA A 377 15.88 -15.95 19.26
N THR A 378 16.70 -15.42 18.35
CA THR A 378 17.44 -14.17 18.56
C THR A 378 16.48 -12.99 18.66
N LEU A 379 15.53 -12.87 17.71
CA LEU A 379 14.51 -11.81 17.77
C LEU A 379 13.66 -11.88 19.04
N ASP A 380 13.27 -13.08 19.46
CA ASP A 380 12.47 -13.30 20.67
C ASP A 380 13.19 -12.85 21.95
N LYS A 381 14.49 -13.09 22.07
CA LYS A 381 15.30 -12.63 23.21
C LYS A 381 15.29 -11.09 23.38
N HIS A 382 15.13 -10.34 22.29
CA HIS A 382 15.09 -8.88 22.34
C HIS A 382 13.68 -8.33 22.66
N ALA A 383 12.65 -9.16 22.55
CA ALA A 383 11.25 -8.76 22.73
C ALA A 383 10.63 -9.32 24.03
N VAL A 384 11.43 -9.68 25.01
CA VAL A 384 10.96 -10.15 26.32
C VAL A 384 10.69 -9.00 27.28
N MET A 385 9.78 -9.22 28.23
CA MET A 385 9.57 -8.33 29.37
C MET A 385 10.90 -8.16 30.12
N PRO A 386 11.36 -6.94 30.41
CA PRO A 386 12.56 -6.75 31.21
C PRO A 386 12.37 -7.23 32.67
N ALA A 387 13.48 -7.53 33.36
CA ALA A 387 13.45 -8.01 34.73
C ALA A 387 12.82 -7.01 35.71
N ASP A 388 12.95 -5.71 35.43
CA ASP A 388 12.29 -4.63 36.20
C ASP A 388 11.31 -3.91 35.25
N PRO A 389 10.03 -4.33 35.21
CA PRO A 389 9.05 -3.78 34.26
C PRO A 389 8.59 -2.37 34.63
N ASP A 390 8.86 -1.88 35.85
CA ASP A 390 8.52 -0.53 36.30
C ASP A 390 9.55 0.51 35.89
N LYS A 391 10.70 0.10 35.35
CA LYS A 391 11.72 0.99 34.79
C LYS A 391 11.59 1.12 33.28
N GLY A 392 11.54 2.37 32.81
CA GLY A 392 11.52 2.71 31.38
C GLY A 392 12.91 3.08 30.85
N PRO A 393 13.03 3.42 29.56
CA PRO A 393 12.00 3.40 28.52
C PRO A 393 11.75 2.00 27.95
N ILE A 394 10.68 1.88 27.18
CA ILE A 394 10.22 0.62 26.55
C ILE A 394 11.12 0.29 25.35
N LYS A 395 11.54 -0.97 25.23
CA LYS A 395 12.20 -1.44 24.01
C LYS A 395 11.21 -1.48 22.84
N PRO A 396 11.53 -0.89 21.68
CA PRO A 396 10.61 -0.89 20.53
C PRO A 396 10.29 -2.30 20.02
N GLN A 397 11.22 -3.24 20.14
CA GLN A 397 11.01 -4.66 19.83
C GLN A 397 9.91 -5.28 20.70
N TYR A 398 9.92 -4.97 21.99
CA TYR A 398 8.90 -5.42 22.93
C TYR A 398 7.53 -4.84 22.56
N LEU A 399 7.46 -3.53 22.30
CA LEU A 399 6.21 -2.89 21.84
C LEU A 399 5.66 -3.54 20.57
N ALA A 400 6.48 -3.70 19.53
CA ALA A 400 6.04 -4.30 18.27
C ALA A 400 5.54 -5.75 18.47
N ARG A 401 6.20 -6.54 19.32
CA ARG A 401 5.76 -7.89 19.68
C ARG A 401 4.43 -7.87 20.42
N ARG A 402 4.25 -7.00 21.40
CA ARG A 402 2.99 -6.92 22.16
C ARG A 402 1.82 -6.47 21.27
N LEU A 403 2.06 -5.57 20.32
CA LEU A 403 1.06 -5.24 19.29
C LEU A 403 0.70 -6.47 18.44
N SER A 404 1.69 -7.24 18.00
CA SER A 404 1.47 -8.48 17.26
C SER A 404 0.63 -9.49 18.05
N ASP A 405 0.95 -9.70 19.32
CA ASP A 405 0.29 -10.68 20.20
C ASP A 405 -1.15 -10.31 20.56
N ARG A 406 -1.49 -9.01 20.55
CA ARG A 406 -2.79 -8.49 20.99
C ARG A 406 -3.70 -8.01 19.87
N ALA A 407 -3.18 -7.88 18.64
CA ALA A 407 -3.97 -7.47 17.48
C ALA A 407 -5.00 -8.54 17.10
N ALA A 408 -6.12 -8.09 16.54
CA ALA A 408 -7.12 -8.99 15.95
C ALA A 408 -6.50 -9.86 14.85
N GLU A 409 -7.04 -11.07 14.68
CA GLU A 409 -6.52 -12.05 13.73
C GLU A 409 -6.55 -11.59 12.27
N ASP A 410 -7.40 -10.60 11.96
CA ASP A 410 -7.57 -9.99 10.65
C ASP A 410 -7.21 -8.49 10.63
N ALA A 411 -6.51 -7.99 11.66
CA ALA A 411 -6.11 -6.59 11.77
C ALA A 411 -5.33 -6.10 10.53
N VAL A 412 -5.41 -4.81 10.27
CA VAL A 412 -4.58 -4.13 9.28
C VAL A 412 -3.55 -3.28 10.00
N PHE A 413 -2.29 -3.59 9.83
CA PHE A 413 -1.18 -2.75 10.27
C PHE A 413 -0.81 -1.77 9.17
N VAL A 414 -0.75 -0.48 9.49
CA VAL A 414 -0.27 0.58 8.61
C VAL A 414 0.96 1.19 9.26
N VAL A 415 2.12 0.90 8.69
CA VAL A 415 3.41 1.21 9.30
C VAL A 415 4.05 2.38 8.58
N ASP A 416 4.47 3.39 9.33
CA ASP A 416 5.16 4.55 8.78
C ASP A 416 6.61 4.24 8.41
N THR A 417 7.22 5.10 7.60
CA THR A 417 8.64 5.02 7.26
C THR A 417 9.50 5.54 8.40
N GLY A 418 10.63 4.88 8.63
CA GLY A 418 11.59 5.19 9.67
C GLY A 418 12.00 3.94 10.46
N VAL A 419 12.63 4.10 11.62
CA VAL A 419 13.00 2.96 12.49
C VAL A 419 11.78 2.12 12.89
N VAL A 420 10.59 2.70 12.96
CA VAL A 420 9.33 1.99 13.24
C VAL A 420 9.07 0.88 12.21
N THR A 421 9.48 1.07 10.94
CA THR A 421 9.38 0.04 9.90
C THR A 421 10.25 -1.18 10.24
N LEU A 422 11.46 -0.94 10.78
CA LEU A 422 12.37 -2.02 11.18
C LEU A 422 11.80 -2.83 12.35
N TRP A 423 11.20 -2.15 13.33
CA TRP A 423 10.58 -2.79 14.49
C TRP A 423 9.35 -3.60 14.10
N CYS A 424 8.42 -3.01 13.37
CA CYS A 424 7.22 -3.69 12.92
C CYS A 424 7.53 -4.79 11.90
N GLY A 425 8.47 -4.54 10.99
CA GLY A 425 8.90 -5.49 9.98
C GLY A 425 9.46 -6.80 10.54
N ASN A 426 10.19 -6.72 11.67
CA ASN A 426 10.82 -7.90 12.28
C ASN A 426 9.95 -8.56 13.36
N TRP A 427 9.20 -7.79 14.17
CA TRP A 427 8.54 -8.33 15.36
C TRP A 427 7.03 -8.51 15.24
N ILE A 428 6.36 -7.95 14.21
CA ILE A 428 4.96 -8.30 13.94
C ILE A 428 4.93 -9.63 13.18
N ARG A 429 4.32 -10.65 13.80
CA ARG A 429 4.07 -11.98 13.22
C ARG A 429 2.69 -12.00 12.59
N GLN A 430 2.64 -12.21 11.30
CA GLN A 430 1.39 -12.21 10.55
C GLN A 430 0.64 -13.54 10.69
N SER A 431 -0.68 -13.48 10.86
CA SER A 431 -1.55 -14.66 10.94
C SER A 431 -1.86 -15.31 9.59
N GLY A 432 -1.50 -14.65 8.48
CA GLY A 432 -1.96 -14.99 7.12
C GLY A 432 -3.33 -14.39 6.76
N ARG A 433 -4.06 -13.82 7.73
CA ARG A 433 -5.32 -13.06 7.53
C ARG A 433 -5.15 -11.58 7.78
N GLN A 434 -4.17 -11.22 8.60
CA GLN A 434 -3.76 -9.83 8.81
C GLN A 434 -3.18 -9.23 7.53
N ARG A 435 -3.22 -7.91 7.44
CA ARG A 435 -2.61 -7.17 6.34
C ARG A 435 -1.57 -6.19 6.88
N LEU A 436 -0.53 -5.97 6.10
CA LEU A 436 0.50 -5.00 6.40
C LEU A 436 0.68 -4.05 5.23
N LEU A 437 0.52 -2.76 5.49
CA LEU A 437 0.74 -1.68 4.55
C LEU A 437 1.83 -0.74 5.07
N ALA A 438 2.59 -0.18 4.16
CA ALA A 438 3.63 0.82 4.42
C ALA A 438 3.88 1.62 3.14
N SER A 439 4.71 2.65 3.18
CA SER A 439 5.26 3.29 1.99
C SER A 439 6.39 2.42 1.42
N PHE A 440 6.04 1.38 0.62
CA PHE A 440 6.99 0.32 0.26
C PHE A 440 8.07 0.76 -0.72
N ASN A 441 7.70 1.53 -1.75
CA ASN A 441 8.61 1.94 -2.82
C ASN A 441 8.86 3.45 -2.86
N ASN A 442 8.01 4.25 -2.20
CA ASN A 442 8.21 5.68 -2.08
C ASN A 442 9.04 6.03 -0.84
N ALA A 443 8.94 5.20 0.21
CA ALA A 443 9.62 5.37 1.49
C ALA A 443 9.39 6.77 2.11
N ALA A 444 8.18 7.34 1.91
CA ALA A 444 7.81 8.62 2.45
C ALA A 444 7.41 8.52 3.91
N VAL A 445 7.90 9.43 4.74
CA VAL A 445 7.55 9.58 6.15
C VAL A 445 6.21 10.31 6.28
N GLY A 446 5.44 10.03 7.33
CA GLY A 446 4.17 10.71 7.62
C GLY A 446 2.95 10.17 6.86
N THR A 447 3.10 9.06 6.14
CA THR A 447 2.03 8.55 5.26
C THR A 447 1.03 7.63 5.96
N SER A 448 1.37 7.09 7.12
CA SER A 448 0.64 5.99 7.76
C SER A 448 -0.76 6.38 8.22
N LEU A 449 -0.94 7.56 8.82
CA LEU A 449 -2.23 8.03 9.33
C LEU A 449 -3.24 8.26 8.20
N GLY A 450 -2.85 8.94 7.12
CA GLY A 450 -3.70 9.15 5.96
C GLY A 450 -4.14 7.82 5.34
N GLN A 451 -3.22 6.89 5.11
CA GLN A 451 -3.53 5.54 4.62
C GLN A 451 -4.45 4.79 5.59
N GLY A 452 -4.18 4.88 6.91
CA GLY A 452 -5.00 4.26 7.95
C GLY A 452 -6.44 4.75 7.95
N ASN A 453 -6.66 6.06 7.81
CA ASN A 453 -7.98 6.65 7.69
C ASN A 453 -8.74 6.12 6.45
N GLY A 454 -8.06 6.06 5.30
CA GLY A 454 -8.64 5.52 4.09
C GLY A 454 -9.07 4.05 4.23
N ILE A 455 -8.23 3.24 4.86
CA ILE A 455 -8.51 1.82 5.12
C ILE A 455 -9.67 1.65 6.11
N GLN A 456 -9.67 2.43 7.20
CA GLN A 456 -10.72 2.35 8.21
C GLN A 456 -12.09 2.79 7.66
N ALA A 457 -12.11 3.69 6.69
CA ALA A 457 -13.34 4.12 6.03
C ALA A 457 -14.00 3.00 5.20
N LEU A 458 -13.24 2.00 4.74
CA LEU A 458 -13.79 0.82 4.03
C LEU A 458 -14.59 -0.09 4.96
N ASP A 459 -14.07 -0.31 6.17
CA ASP A 459 -14.70 -1.18 7.16
C ASP A 459 -14.39 -0.65 8.57
N ARG A 460 -15.38 -0.01 9.17
CA ARG A 460 -15.26 0.57 10.52
C ARG A 460 -15.22 -0.49 11.64
N ASN A 461 -15.55 -1.74 11.33
CA ASN A 461 -15.51 -2.83 12.31
C ASN A 461 -14.15 -3.55 12.32
N ARG A 462 -13.36 -3.41 11.26
CA ARG A 462 -12.04 -4.03 11.16
C ARG A 462 -11.03 -3.24 11.97
N GLN A 463 -10.20 -3.92 12.76
CA GLN A 463 -9.15 -3.25 13.51
C GLN A 463 -8.04 -2.72 12.57
N VAL A 464 -7.80 -1.42 12.59
CA VAL A 464 -6.71 -0.75 11.88
C VAL A 464 -5.75 -0.15 12.90
N ILE A 465 -4.50 -0.61 12.89
CA ILE A 465 -3.43 -0.16 13.79
C ILE A 465 -2.41 0.62 12.95
N VAL A 466 -2.30 1.91 13.21
CA VAL A 466 -1.31 2.80 12.61
C VAL A 466 -0.10 2.86 13.55
N ALA A 467 1.05 2.38 13.10
CA ALA A 467 2.31 2.46 13.82
C ALA A 467 3.19 3.56 13.21
N ALA A 468 3.38 4.64 13.92
CA ALA A 468 4.11 5.82 13.44
C ALA A 468 5.25 6.19 14.40
N GLY A 469 6.36 6.72 13.88
CA GLY A 469 7.31 7.47 14.68
C GLY A 469 6.73 8.82 15.07
N ASP A 470 7.23 9.41 16.16
CA ASP A 470 6.78 10.73 16.62
C ASP A 470 6.98 11.82 15.55
N GLY A 471 8.14 11.86 14.89
CA GLY A 471 8.40 12.78 13.80
C GLY A 471 7.41 12.57 12.62
N GLY A 472 7.26 11.33 12.15
CA GLY A 472 6.34 11.01 11.05
C GLY A 472 4.88 11.35 11.38
N PHE A 473 4.43 11.04 12.60
CA PHE A 473 3.07 11.36 13.03
C PHE A 473 2.80 12.87 13.02
N THR A 474 3.80 13.70 13.35
CA THR A 474 3.62 15.17 13.37
C THR A 474 3.46 15.78 11.99
N MET A 475 3.94 15.15 10.90
CA MET A 475 3.88 15.72 9.55
C MET A 475 2.45 15.94 9.06
N LEU A 476 1.53 15.01 9.34
CA LEU A 476 0.11 15.12 9.00
C LEU A 476 -0.78 14.91 10.23
N LEU A 477 -0.37 15.47 11.37
CA LEU A 477 -1.06 15.36 12.65
C LEU A 477 -2.55 15.73 12.56
N GLY A 478 -2.89 16.73 11.72
CA GLY A 478 -4.26 17.18 11.48
C GLY A 478 -5.20 16.09 10.98
N GLU A 479 -4.68 15.06 10.31
CA GLU A 479 -5.50 13.94 9.82
C GLU A 479 -6.09 13.06 10.94
N PHE A 480 -5.61 13.20 12.18
CA PHE A 480 -6.28 12.58 13.32
C PHE A 480 -7.66 13.21 13.58
N MET A 481 -7.82 14.50 13.31
CA MET A 481 -9.14 15.16 13.37
C MET A 481 -10.09 14.60 12.31
N THR A 482 -9.58 14.24 11.12
CA THR A 482 -10.37 13.51 10.10
C THR A 482 -10.93 12.21 10.67
N ALA A 483 -10.09 11.43 11.37
CA ALA A 483 -10.55 10.19 12.01
C ALA A 483 -11.64 10.45 13.06
N VAL A 484 -11.50 11.50 13.87
CA VAL A 484 -12.48 11.87 14.90
C VAL A 484 -13.80 12.30 14.28
N GLU A 485 -13.77 13.22 13.31
CA GLU A 485 -14.95 13.76 12.64
C GLU A 485 -15.78 12.68 11.94
N HIS A 486 -15.10 11.80 11.21
CA HIS A 486 -15.74 10.71 10.46
C HIS A 486 -15.92 9.41 11.28
N LYS A 487 -15.64 9.44 12.59
CA LYS A 487 -15.78 8.30 13.51
C LYS A 487 -15.05 7.05 12.99
N LEU A 488 -13.83 7.23 12.51
CA LEU A 488 -12.96 6.16 12.04
C LEU A 488 -12.15 5.61 13.24
N PRO A 489 -12.42 4.40 13.75
CA PRO A 489 -11.83 3.91 15.00
C PRO A 489 -10.37 3.45 14.87
N VAL A 490 -9.55 4.18 14.14
CA VAL A 490 -8.11 3.89 13.98
C VAL A 490 -7.38 3.91 15.32
N LYS A 491 -6.46 2.98 15.51
CA LYS A 491 -5.60 2.85 16.68
C LYS A 491 -4.20 3.32 16.34
N VAL A 492 -3.85 4.55 16.72
CA VAL A 492 -2.53 5.13 16.44
C VAL A 492 -1.58 4.82 17.59
N VAL A 493 -0.49 4.14 17.30
CA VAL A 493 0.62 3.88 18.23
C VAL A 493 1.81 4.73 17.81
N VAL A 494 2.18 5.68 18.65
CA VAL A 494 3.34 6.54 18.45
C VAL A 494 4.56 5.96 19.14
N PHE A 495 5.54 5.54 18.36
CA PHE A 495 6.87 5.11 18.82
C PHE A 495 7.70 6.38 19.09
N ASN A 496 7.58 6.90 20.31
CA ASN A 496 8.13 8.20 20.69
C ASN A 496 9.55 8.04 21.23
N ASN A 497 10.55 8.28 20.39
CA ASN A 497 11.97 8.37 20.76
C ASN A 497 12.51 9.81 20.74
N ARG A 498 11.71 10.79 20.34
CA ARG A 498 12.02 12.22 20.22
C ARG A 498 13.11 12.54 19.19
N GLU A 499 13.22 11.71 18.13
CA GLU A 499 14.24 11.87 17.11
C GLU A 499 13.81 11.30 15.76
N TRP A 500 14.40 11.80 14.67
CA TRP A 500 14.42 11.14 13.37
C TRP A 500 15.37 9.93 13.42
N GLY A 501 14.96 8.88 14.13
CA GLY A 501 15.86 7.79 14.51
C GLY A 501 16.56 7.08 13.35
N LEU A 502 15.93 6.95 12.16
CA LEU A 502 16.60 6.34 11.01
C LEU A 502 17.68 7.27 10.44
N VAL A 503 17.40 8.57 10.34
CA VAL A 503 18.37 9.58 9.87
C VAL A 503 19.55 9.65 10.83
N HIS A 504 19.28 9.61 12.15
CA HIS A 504 20.31 9.58 13.17
C HIS A 504 21.23 8.35 13.00
N LEU A 505 20.65 7.15 12.83
CA LEU A 505 21.42 5.92 12.58
C LEU A 505 22.26 6.00 11.29
N GLU A 506 21.73 6.55 10.21
CA GLU A 506 22.44 6.73 8.94
C GLU A 506 23.61 7.72 9.08
N MET A 507 23.45 8.79 9.86
CA MET A 507 24.53 9.72 10.16
C MET A 507 25.65 9.03 10.97
N GLU A 508 25.30 8.25 12.01
CA GLU A 508 26.26 7.49 12.79
C GLU A 508 26.98 6.42 11.95
N GLU A 509 26.25 5.73 11.05
CA GLU A 509 26.84 4.77 10.10
C GLU A 509 27.84 5.44 9.15
N ALA A 510 27.58 6.69 8.74
CA ALA A 510 28.52 7.50 7.97
C ALA A 510 29.70 8.08 8.79
N GLY A 511 29.76 7.79 10.11
CA GLY A 511 30.79 8.32 11.03
C GLY A 511 30.60 9.80 11.35
N LEU A 512 29.39 10.34 11.18
CA LEU A 512 29.00 11.71 11.47
C LEU A 512 28.28 11.77 12.84
N PRO A 513 28.48 12.84 13.64
CA PRO A 513 27.68 13.04 14.84
C PRO A 513 26.22 13.36 14.47
N ALA A 514 25.30 13.07 15.40
CA ALA A 514 23.92 13.48 15.21
C ALA A 514 23.80 15.00 15.08
N PHE A 515 22.92 15.43 14.17
CA PHE A 515 22.63 16.84 13.93
C PHE A 515 21.46 17.30 14.83
N GLU A 516 21.54 18.50 15.40
CA GLU A 516 20.50 19.07 16.28
C GLU A 516 19.08 19.04 15.68
N GLY A 517 18.97 19.20 14.36
CA GLY A 517 17.69 19.07 13.63
C GLY A 517 17.09 17.66 13.57
N ALA A 518 17.78 16.63 14.07
CA ALA A 518 17.27 15.28 14.17
C ALA A 518 16.52 15.02 15.49
N GLU A 519 16.51 15.95 16.43
CA GLU A 519 15.82 15.83 17.72
C GLU A 519 14.52 16.63 17.75
N PHE A 520 13.54 16.17 18.55
CA PHE A 520 12.27 16.84 18.74
C PHE A 520 12.00 17.19 20.21
N PRO A 521 11.24 18.29 20.45
CA PRO A 521 10.67 18.51 21.75
C PRO A 521 9.65 17.39 22.08
N ASN A 522 9.53 17.07 23.36
CA ASN A 522 8.57 16.07 23.82
C ASN A 522 7.13 16.59 23.66
N LEU A 523 6.40 16.07 22.67
CA LEU A 523 4.97 16.31 22.49
C LEU A 523 4.16 15.26 23.25
N ASP A 524 3.12 15.70 23.97
CA ASP A 524 2.18 14.76 24.61
C ASP A 524 1.06 14.42 23.63
N PHE A 525 1.22 13.33 22.90
CA PHE A 525 0.24 12.88 21.90
C PHE A 525 -1.05 12.35 22.53
N ALA A 526 -1.01 11.92 23.80
CA ALA A 526 -2.23 11.52 24.51
C ALA A 526 -3.09 12.73 24.87
N LEU A 527 -2.48 13.83 25.32
CA LEU A 527 -3.20 15.10 25.51
C LEU A 527 -3.74 15.65 24.19
N PHE A 528 -2.99 15.54 23.09
CA PHE A 528 -3.48 15.93 21.77
C PHE A 528 -4.73 15.13 21.36
N ALA A 529 -4.77 13.82 21.60
CA ALA A 529 -5.97 13.01 21.36
C ALA A 529 -7.17 13.52 22.14
N GLY A 530 -6.97 13.83 23.45
CA GLY A 530 -8.00 14.43 24.30
C GLY A 530 -8.50 15.79 23.79
N ALA A 531 -7.59 16.65 23.33
CA ALA A 531 -7.94 17.94 22.74
C ALA A 531 -8.78 17.80 21.45
N CYS A 532 -8.60 16.73 20.69
CA CYS A 532 -9.42 16.39 19.52
C CYS A 532 -10.76 15.70 19.89
N GLY A 533 -11.03 15.42 21.17
CA GLY A 533 -12.24 14.71 21.60
C GLY A 533 -12.15 13.19 21.50
N ALA A 534 -10.94 12.63 21.43
CA ALA A 534 -10.65 11.21 21.35
C ALA A 534 -9.96 10.70 22.63
N GLN A 535 -9.70 9.39 22.71
CA GLN A 535 -9.00 8.81 23.84
C GLN A 535 -7.48 8.80 23.61
N GLY A 536 -6.74 9.28 24.63
CA GLY A 536 -5.29 9.25 24.66
C GLY A 536 -4.77 8.35 25.79
N PHE A 537 -3.74 7.57 25.48
CA PHE A 537 -3.06 6.66 26.42
C PHE A 537 -1.56 6.94 26.38
N THR A 538 -0.89 6.76 27.51
CA THR A 538 0.57 6.93 27.61
C THR A 538 1.20 5.75 28.32
N ALA A 539 2.30 5.24 27.78
CA ALA A 539 3.15 4.25 28.44
C ALA A 539 4.61 4.72 28.44
N LYS A 540 5.22 4.79 29.63
CA LYS A 540 6.63 5.14 29.85
C LYS A 540 7.45 3.95 30.31
N THR A 541 6.79 2.92 30.83
CA THR A 541 7.41 1.68 31.33
C THR A 541 6.73 0.46 30.74
N PRO A 542 7.39 -0.69 30.66
CA PRO A 542 6.77 -1.93 30.20
C PRO A 542 5.52 -2.34 30.99
N ALA A 543 5.49 -2.13 32.31
CA ALA A 543 4.32 -2.39 33.14
C ALA A 543 3.13 -1.52 32.72
N GLN A 544 3.33 -0.21 32.53
CA GLN A 544 2.30 0.70 32.03
C GLN A 544 1.80 0.29 30.62
N LEU A 545 2.69 -0.18 29.74
CA LEU A 545 2.29 -0.67 28.42
C LEU A 545 1.30 -1.84 28.54
N GLU A 546 1.58 -2.83 29.41
CA GLU A 546 0.67 -3.96 29.61
C GLU A 546 -0.69 -3.53 30.17
N GLU A 547 -0.70 -2.53 31.06
CA GLU A 547 -1.92 -1.98 31.63
C GLU A 547 -2.80 -1.29 30.58
N VAL A 548 -2.22 -0.44 29.71
CA VAL A 548 -2.99 0.42 28.82
C VAL A 548 -3.27 -0.20 27.44
N LEU A 549 -2.49 -1.20 27.00
CA LEU A 549 -2.58 -1.75 25.64
C LEU A 549 -3.95 -2.37 25.34
N GLY A 550 -4.50 -3.14 26.29
CA GLY A 550 -5.83 -3.73 26.15
C GLY A 550 -6.93 -2.67 26.03
N PRO A 551 -7.07 -1.76 26.98
CA PRO A 551 -8.02 -0.64 26.90
C PRO A 551 -7.87 0.21 25.63
N PHE A 552 -6.65 0.51 25.20
CA PHE A 552 -6.37 1.23 23.96
C PHE A 552 -6.91 0.52 22.73
N LEU A 553 -6.61 -0.78 22.56
CA LEU A 553 -7.08 -1.56 21.42
C LEU A 553 -8.61 -1.73 21.42
N ALA A 554 -9.25 -1.75 22.60
CA ALA A 554 -10.69 -1.87 22.77
C ALA A 554 -11.43 -0.51 22.71
N ALA A 555 -10.74 0.62 22.61
CA ALA A 555 -11.38 1.93 22.53
C ALA A 555 -12.40 1.99 21.37
N PRO A 556 -13.64 2.47 21.60
CA PRO A 556 -14.71 2.41 20.59
C PRO A 556 -14.50 3.38 19.42
N GLY A 557 -13.72 4.44 19.62
CA GLY A 557 -13.39 5.46 18.61
C GLY A 557 -11.91 5.48 18.23
N PRO A 558 -11.49 6.53 17.50
CA PRO A 558 -10.08 6.77 17.27
C PRO A 558 -9.34 6.97 18.60
N ALA A 559 -8.13 6.45 18.70
CA ALA A 559 -7.33 6.58 19.91
C ALA A 559 -5.85 6.67 19.59
N ILE A 560 -5.09 7.36 20.46
CA ILE A 560 -3.63 7.45 20.38
C ILE A 560 -3.02 6.80 21.62
N LEU A 561 -2.04 5.93 21.40
CA LEU A 561 -1.14 5.40 22.41
C LEU A 561 0.25 6.00 22.21
N ASN A 562 0.66 6.91 23.08
CA ASN A 562 1.98 7.51 23.10
C ASN A 562 2.93 6.61 23.92
N VAL A 563 3.89 5.96 23.28
CA VAL A 563 4.82 5.04 23.93
C VAL A 563 6.23 5.60 23.90
N PHE A 564 6.78 5.89 25.07
CA PHE A 564 8.17 6.33 25.20
C PHE A 564 9.10 5.13 25.02
N ILE A 565 9.70 5.05 23.84
CA ILE A 565 10.65 3.99 23.51
C ILE A 565 12.08 4.43 23.77
N LYS A 566 12.98 3.46 23.91
CA LYS A 566 14.40 3.69 24.09
C LYS A 566 14.99 4.41 22.88
N PRO A 567 15.55 5.62 23.07
CA PRO A 567 16.26 6.33 21.99
C PRO A 567 17.47 5.53 21.51
N SER A 568 17.87 5.74 20.25
CA SER A 568 19.09 5.12 19.66
C SER A 568 19.19 3.61 19.87
N GLU A 569 18.05 2.89 19.98
CA GLU A 569 18.05 1.43 19.99
C GLU A 569 18.46 0.91 18.61
N LEU A 570 19.46 0.02 18.59
CA LEU A 570 19.99 -0.50 17.33
C LEU A 570 19.12 -1.62 16.80
N PRO A 571 18.77 -1.60 15.49
CA PRO A 571 18.11 -2.71 14.84
C PRO A 571 19.06 -3.91 14.72
N ILE A 572 18.50 -5.13 14.76
CA ILE A 572 19.25 -6.35 14.48
C ILE A 572 19.38 -6.47 12.97
N MET A 573 20.56 -6.15 12.45
CA MET A 573 20.85 -6.25 11.03
C MET A 573 21.22 -7.69 10.66
N PRO A 574 20.76 -8.21 9.50
CA PRO A 574 21.08 -9.56 9.04
C PRO A 574 22.59 -9.79 8.84
N HIS A 575 23.29 -8.80 8.33
CA HIS A 575 24.73 -8.78 8.12
C HIS A 575 25.27 -7.38 8.39
N ILE A 576 26.04 -7.24 9.48
CA ILE A 576 26.76 -6.00 9.80
C ILE A 576 28.17 -6.12 9.24
N LYS A 577 28.60 -5.18 8.41
CA LYS A 577 29.97 -5.11 7.90
C LYS A 577 30.90 -4.50 8.96
N LEU A 578 32.17 -4.91 8.97
CA LEU A 578 33.16 -4.42 9.93
C LEU A 578 33.40 -2.90 9.79
N ASP A 579 33.31 -2.35 8.58
CA ASP A 579 33.41 -0.92 8.32
C ASP A 579 32.25 -0.12 8.96
N GLN A 580 31.02 -0.66 8.95
CA GLN A 580 29.86 -0.05 9.61
C GLN A 580 30.06 0.00 11.13
N ILE A 581 30.60 -1.04 11.74
CA ILE A 581 30.94 -1.06 13.18
C ILE A 581 31.98 0.02 13.52
N TRP A 582 32.99 0.20 12.64
CA TRP A 582 34.00 1.21 12.80
C TRP A 582 33.43 2.63 12.70
N HIS A 583 32.62 2.91 11.68
CA HIS A 583 32.01 4.23 11.49
C HIS A 583 31.07 4.59 12.65
N PHE A 584 30.28 3.64 13.12
CA PHE A 584 29.39 3.82 14.28
C PHE A 584 30.19 4.15 15.56
N GLY A 585 31.28 3.43 15.81
CA GLY A 585 32.19 3.72 16.91
C GLY A 585 32.81 5.12 16.84
N MET A 586 33.20 5.56 15.63
CA MET A 586 33.75 6.90 15.38
C MET A 586 32.70 8.01 15.59
N ALA A 587 31.44 7.78 15.20
CA ALA A 587 30.36 8.73 15.44
C ALA A 587 30.13 8.94 16.95
N LYS A 588 30.07 7.87 17.72
CA LYS A 588 29.90 7.95 19.19
C LYS A 588 31.06 8.66 19.91
N ILE A 589 32.30 8.49 19.42
CA ILE A 589 33.44 9.23 19.94
C ILE A 589 33.32 10.73 19.63
N LYS A 590 32.91 11.10 18.42
CA LYS A 590 32.69 12.50 18.03
C LYS A 590 31.57 13.15 18.84
N GLU A 591 30.45 12.46 19.05
CA GLU A 591 29.35 12.93 19.91
C GLU A 591 29.81 13.20 21.33
N ALA A 592 30.60 12.26 21.92
CA ALA A 592 31.16 12.45 23.24
C ALA A 592 32.11 13.67 23.32
N MET A 593 32.93 13.90 22.29
CA MET A 593 33.81 15.08 22.19
C MET A 593 33.01 16.39 22.07
N ILE A 594 31.95 16.42 21.29
CA ILE A 594 31.07 17.59 21.17
C ILE A 594 30.38 17.89 22.49
N SER A 595 29.85 16.86 23.17
CA SER A 595 29.22 17.03 24.48
C SER A 595 30.19 17.51 25.58
N MET A 596 31.48 17.17 25.49
CA MET A 596 32.53 17.67 26.40
C MET A 596 33.04 19.08 26.02
N GLY A 597 33.00 19.42 24.70
CA GLY A 597 33.46 20.74 24.22
C GLY A 597 32.42 21.84 24.29
N GLY A 598 31.15 21.53 24.50
CA GLY A 598 30.07 22.49 24.68
C GLY A 598 29.93 23.10 26.07
N ALA A 599 30.90 22.84 26.96
CA ALA A 599 31.01 23.44 28.30
C ALA A 599 32.11 24.50 28.37
N GLY A 600 32.33 25.25 27.24
CA GLY A 600 33.26 26.37 27.17
C GLY A 600 32.57 27.64 26.69
#